data_930360121bea846c13d74466f5360a04
#
_entry.id   930360121bea846c13d74466f5360a04
#
_cell.length_a   1.000
_cell.length_b   1.000
_cell.length_c   1.000
_cell.angle_alpha   90.00
_cell.angle_beta   90.00
_cell.angle_gamma   90.00
#
_symmetry.space_group_name_H-M   'P 1'
#
loop_
_entity.id
_entity.type
_entity.pdbx_description
1 polymer ?
#
loop_
_entity_poly.entity_id
_entity_poly.type
_entity_poly.pdbx_seq_one_letter_code
_entity_poly.pdbx_strand_id
1 'polypeptide(L)'
;MRDISSVAEFRNFMLNLPGADDSAGQAAAERNGQLTKPPGALGDLEDLAIWYARWSGQAQPRIEAPQVVIFAGNHGVAAAGVSAFPPEVTQQMVYNFQAGGAAINQISKTFGAKMDVVALELDRPTQDFTQGPAMTEADLLSALQTGWRAVDPQADLFVAGEMGIGNTTPAAAIVAALLGGTVQDWVGRGTGVDDAGLAKKCSVVEAGLARHAEILDDPLSVLQTLGGREIAAIAGAIAAARAHGVPVLLDGFICSAAALVLHAMHSAALDHTQAGHKSAEGAHARLLERLGKTPLLSLGLRLGEGSGGALAIGVLKGAVACLSGMATFAEAGVSDA
;
A
#
# COMPACT_ATOMS: atom_id res chain seq x y z
N MET A 1 12.35 -14.25 10.73
CA MET A 1 13.13 -12.98 10.93
C MET A 1 12.77 -12.42 12.29
N ARG A 2 13.66 -11.70 12.97
CA ARG A 2 13.32 -11.04 14.25
C ARG A 2 12.34 -9.89 14.02
N ASP A 3 11.46 -9.69 14.98
CA ASP A 3 10.60 -8.52 15.06
C ASP A 3 11.42 -7.23 15.25
N ILE A 4 10.97 -6.11 14.73
CA ILE A 4 11.61 -4.81 15.00
C ILE A 4 11.37 -4.42 16.45
N SER A 5 12.40 -4.02 17.19
CA SER A 5 12.31 -3.71 18.62
C SER A 5 12.41 -2.21 18.93
N SER A 6 12.79 -1.40 17.94
CA SER A 6 12.90 0.06 18.08
C SER A 6 12.77 0.77 16.72
N VAL A 7 12.47 2.07 16.75
CA VAL A 7 12.47 2.92 15.56
C VAL A 7 13.85 2.97 14.89
N ALA A 8 14.92 2.92 15.69
CA ALA A 8 16.29 2.86 15.17
C ALA A 8 16.58 1.55 14.42
N GLU A 9 16.07 0.42 14.90
CA GLU A 9 16.17 -0.87 14.21
C GLU A 9 15.37 -0.87 12.89
N PHE A 10 14.18 -0.28 12.88
CA PHE A 10 13.42 -0.09 11.64
C PHE A 10 14.19 0.77 10.62
N ARG A 11 14.80 1.87 11.05
CA ARG A 11 15.67 2.70 10.18
C ARG A 11 16.83 1.89 9.62
N ASN A 12 17.51 1.13 10.47
CA ASN A 12 18.62 0.28 10.03
C ASN A 12 18.18 -0.78 9.02
N PHE A 13 17.00 -1.38 9.20
CA PHE A 13 16.42 -2.30 8.22
C PHE A 13 16.19 -1.60 6.87
N MET A 14 15.61 -0.39 6.88
CA MET A 14 15.36 0.38 5.66
C MET A 14 16.64 0.77 4.90
N LEU A 15 17.76 0.88 5.58
CA LEU A 15 19.08 1.14 4.95
C LEU A 15 19.73 -0.15 4.38
N ASN A 16 19.28 -1.34 4.80
CA ASN A 16 19.84 -2.63 4.45
C ASN A 16 18.79 -3.59 3.89
N LEU A 17 18.03 -3.14 2.91
CA LEU A 17 16.92 -3.89 2.32
C LEU A 17 17.39 -5.14 1.59
N PRO A 18 16.73 -6.30 1.78
CA PRO A 18 17.01 -7.48 0.97
C PRO A 18 16.69 -7.24 -0.51
N GLY A 19 17.50 -7.77 -1.41
CA GLY A 19 17.32 -7.73 -2.85
C GLY A 19 16.31 -8.78 -3.33
N ALA A 20 15.94 -8.67 -4.59
CA ALA A 20 15.18 -9.69 -5.30
C ALA A 20 16.13 -10.85 -5.75
N ASP A 21 15.55 -11.97 -6.16
CA ASP A 21 16.27 -13.07 -6.79
C ASP A 21 16.42 -12.81 -8.31
N ASP A 22 17.57 -12.29 -8.69
CA ASP A 22 17.87 -11.98 -10.09
C ASP A 22 17.96 -13.24 -10.96
N SER A 23 18.37 -14.39 -10.39
CA SER A 23 18.47 -15.65 -11.13
C SER A 23 17.08 -16.20 -11.48
N ALA A 24 16.12 -16.13 -10.55
CA ALA A 24 14.73 -16.48 -10.83
C ALA A 24 14.10 -15.55 -11.86
N GLY A 25 14.37 -14.24 -11.78
CA GLY A 25 13.94 -13.26 -12.76
C GLY A 25 14.48 -13.53 -14.16
N GLN A 26 15.77 -13.82 -14.28
CA GLN A 26 16.40 -14.17 -15.56
C GLN A 26 15.81 -15.44 -16.16
N ALA A 27 15.68 -16.51 -15.39
CA ALA A 27 15.09 -17.76 -15.86
C ALA A 27 13.63 -17.60 -16.30
N ALA A 28 12.85 -16.75 -15.59
CA ALA A 28 11.49 -16.39 -15.99
C ALA A 28 11.46 -15.63 -17.33
N ALA A 29 12.38 -14.67 -17.53
CA ALA A 29 12.49 -13.92 -18.77
C ALA A 29 12.89 -14.81 -19.96
N GLU A 30 13.84 -15.72 -19.76
CA GLU A 30 14.25 -16.72 -20.76
C GLU A 30 13.07 -17.63 -21.15
N ARG A 31 12.31 -18.16 -20.17
CA ARG A 31 11.10 -18.92 -20.45
C ARG A 31 10.05 -18.10 -21.17
N ASN A 32 9.79 -16.86 -20.75
CA ASN A 32 8.80 -15.97 -21.38
C ASN A 32 9.10 -15.78 -22.89
N GLY A 33 10.38 -15.68 -23.26
CA GLY A 33 10.81 -15.56 -24.64
C GLY A 33 10.57 -16.83 -25.50
N GLN A 34 10.35 -17.99 -24.86
CA GLN A 34 10.15 -19.27 -25.53
C GLN A 34 8.66 -19.70 -25.62
N LEU A 35 7.77 -18.98 -24.95
CA LEU A 35 6.33 -19.31 -24.93
C LEU A 35 5.69 -19.15 -26.31
N THR A 36 4.64 -19.96 -26.58
CA THR A 36 3.89 -20.01 -27.85
C THR A 36 3.11 -18.73 -28.13
N LYS A 37 3.83 -17.60 -28.27
CA LYS A 37 3.30 -16.27 -28.56
C LYS A 37 4.33 -15.42 -29.31
N PRO A 38 3.92 -14.44 -30.10
CA PRO A 38 4.87 -13.43 -30.60
C PRO A 38 5.55 -12.67 -29.43
N PRO A 39 6.81 -12.26 -29.57
CA PRO A 39 7.48 -11.46 -28.54
C PRO A 39 6.67 -10.21 -28.17
N GLY A 40 6.48 -9.95 -26.87
CA GLY A 40 5.74 -8.78 -26.37
C GLY A 40 4.22 -8.84 -26.55
N ALA A 41 3.65 -9.95 -27.06
CA ALA A 41 2.22 -10.01 -27.39
C ALA A 41 1.27 -9.93 -26.18
N LEU A 42 1.74 -10.22 -24.97
CA LEU A 42 0.97 -10.08 -23.73
C LEU A 42 1.22 -8.72 -23.04
N GLY A 43 2.05 -7.84 -23.65
CA GLY A 43 2.30 -6.50 -23.11
C GLY A 43 2.78 -6.53 -21.67
N ASP A 44 2.27 -5.62 -20.82
CA ASP A 44 2.69 -5.44 -19.44
C ASP A 44 2.54 -6.70 -18.56
N LEU A 45 1.73 -7.69 -18.97
CA LEU A 45 1.61 -8.97 -18.23
C LEU A 45 2.92 -9.76 -18.24
N GLU A 46 3.76 -9.61 -19.28
CA GLU A 46 5.06 -10.29 -19.36
C GLU A 46 6.01 -9.75 -18.29
N ASP A 47 6.18 -8.43 -18.25
CA ASP A 47 7.03 -7.77 -17.27
C ASP A 47 6.52 -7.97 -15.83
N LEU A 48 5.20 -7.95 -15.65
CA LEU A 48 4.56 -8.19 -14.36
C LEU A 48 4.83 -9.61 -13.84
N ALA A 49 4.76 -10.63 -14.71
CA ALA A 49 5.05 -12.00 -14.33
C ALA A 49 6.55 -12.22 -14.01
N ILE A 50 7.45 -11.60 -14.78
CA ILE A 50 8.90 -11.65 -14.54
C ILE A 50 9.25 -10.93 -13.23
N TRP A 51 8.65 -9.75 -12.97
CA TRP A 51 8.80 -9.05 -11.70
C TRP A 51 8.36 -9.93 -10.52
N TYR A 52 7.21 -10.59 -10.64
CA TYR A 52 6.71 -11.48 -9.59
C TYR A 52 7.63 -12.70 -9.39
N ALA A 53 8.10 -13.33 -10.46
CA ALA A 53 9.06 -14.43 -10.40
C ALA A 53 10.33 -14.04 -9.64
N ARG A 54 10.85 -12.86 -9.92
CA ARG A 54 12.04 -12.29 -9.30
C ARG A 54 11.86 -12.07 -7.78
N TRP A 55 10.68 -11.64 -7.32
CA TRP A 55 10.41 -11.39 -5.90
C TRP A 55 9.96 -12.63 -5.14
N SER A 56 9.30 -13.58 -5.81
CA SER A 56 8.95 -14.88 -5.22
C SER A 56 10.13 -15.87 -5.18
N GLY A 57 11.26 -15.58 -5.87
CA GLY A 57 12.41 -16.49 -6.00
C GLY A 57 12.11 -17.75 -6.82
N GLN A 58 11.12 -17.71 -7.73
CA GLN A 58 10.68 -18.85 -8.52
C GLN A 58 10.59 -18.50 -10.01
N ALA A 59 11.28 -19.25 -10.89
CA ALA A 59 11.23 -19.01 -12.34
C ALA A 59 9.86 -19.31 -12.96
N GLN A 60 9.08 -20.20 -12.37
CA GLN A 60 7.71 -20.54 -12.74
C GLN A 60 6.82 -20.45 -11.49
N PRO A 61 6.49 -19.24 -11.04
CA PRO A 61 5.78 -19.03 -9.78
C PRO A 61 4.29 -19.37 -9.88
N ARG A 62 3.64 -19.45 -8.72
CA ARG A 62 2.19 -19.53 -8.56
C ARG A 62 1.72 -18.54 -7.51
N ILE A 63 0.46 -18.16 -7.54
CA ILE A 63 -0.19 -17.35 -6.51
C ILE A 63 -1.34 -18.19 -5.92
N GLU A 64 -1.07 -18.81 -4.78
CA GLU A 64 -2.00 -19.75 -4.12
C GLU A 64 -2.46 -19.24 -2.74
N ALA A 65 -1.63 -18.41 -2.08
CA ALA A 65 -1.86 -17.91 -0.73
C ALA A 65 -1.77 -16.38 -0.64
N PRO A 66 -2.54 -15.61 -1.43
CA PRO A 66 -2.55 -14.16 -1.30
C PRO A 66 -3.18 -13.74 0.03
N GLN A 67 -2.60 -12.72 0.68
CA GLN A 67 -3.06 -12.16 1.94
C GLN A 67 -3.53 -10.72 1.76
N VAL A 68 -4.68 -10.38 2.35
CA VAL A 68 -5.21 -9.02 2.47
C VAL A 68 -5.34 -8.68 3.95
N VAL A 69 -4.78 -7.55 4.38
CA VAL A 69 -4.92 -7.09 5.77
C VAL A 69 -5.45 -5.67 5.77
N ILE A 70 -6.58 -5.46 6.46
CA ILE A 70 -7.17 -4.13 6.65
C ILE A 70 -6.71 -3.59 8.01
N PHE A 71 -5.99 -2.47 7.99
CA PHE A 71 -5.60 -1.76 9.20
C PHE A 71 -6.60 -0.64 9.48
N ALA A 72 -7.15 -0.61 10.68
CA ALA A 72 -8.15 0.39 11.08
C ALA A 72 -7.62 1.27 12.22
N GLY A 73 -7.74 2.60 12.06
CA GLY A 73 -7.29 3.58 13.05
C GLY A 73 -8.16 4.83 13.07
N ASN A 74 -8.25 5.50 14.22
CA ASN A 74 -8.96 6.75 14.40
C ASN A 74 -8.00 7.93 14.56
N HIS A 75 -8.43 9.10 14.07
CA HIS A 75 -7.63 10.32 13.99
C HIS A 75 -8.24 11.45 14.81
N GLY A 76 -7.44 12.07 15.69
CA GLY A 76 -7.87 13.25 16.44
C GLY A 76 -8.21 14.44 15.56
N VAL A 77 -7.54 14.58 14.42
CA VAL A 77 -7.84 15.63 13.43
C VAL A 77 -9.24 15.52 12.82
N ALA A 78 -9.92 14.38 12.93
CA ALA A 78 -11.31 14.22 12.48
C ALA A 78 -12.25 15.19 13.22
N ALA A 79 -11.96 15.55 14.46
CA ALA A 79 -12.72 16.55 15.24
C ALA A 79 -12.71 17.95 14.60
N ALA A 80 -11.77 18.24 13.71
CA ALA A 80 -11.75 19.48 12.94
C ALA A 80 -12.80 19.53 11.81
N GLY A 81 -13.62 18.48 11.62
CA GLY A 81 -14.66 18.45 10.59
C GLY A 81 -14.10 18.19 9.18
N VAL A 82 -13.04 17.40 9.07
CA VAL A 82 -12.38 17.04 7.79
C VAL A 82 -13.00 15.82 7.10
N SER A 83 -14.06 15.24 7.64
CA SER A 83 -14.77 14.09 7.10
C SER A 83 -16.29 14.32 7.07
N ALA A 84 -16.96 13.69 6.10
CA ALA A 84 -18.42 13.70 6.01
C ALA A 84 -19.08 12.70 7.00
N PHE A 85 -18.31 11.76 7.56
CA PHE A 85 -18.79 10.74 8.50
C PHE A 85 -18.18 10.93 9.89
N PRO A 86 -18.91 10.53 10.95
CA PRO A 86 -18.39 10.58 12.31
C PRO A 86 -17.40 9.44 12.59
N PRO A 87 -16.45 9.60 13.55
CA PRO A 87 -15.37 8.64 13.82
C PRO A 87 -15.84 7.21 14.17
N GLU A 88 -17.04 7.08 14.75
CA GLU A 88 -17.64 5.79 15.15
C GLU A 88 -17.83 4.85 13.95
N VAL A 89 -17.93 5.39 12.74
CA VAL A 89 -18.04 4.60 11.50
C VAL A 89 -16.82 3.71 11.31
N THR A 90 -15.64 4.10 11.77
CA THR A 90 -14.45 3.25 11.71
C THR A 90 -14.70 1.91 12.42
N GLN A 91 -15.20 1.94 13.66
CA GLN A 91 -15.51 0.72 14.43
C GLN A 91 -16.64 -0.10 13.78
N GLN A 92 -17.66 0.58 13.26
CA GLN A 92 -18.78 -0.07 12.56
C GLN A 92 -18.29 -0.81 11.31
N MET A 93 -17.35 -0.22 10.57
CA MET A 93 -16.75 -0.87 9.41
C MET A 93 -15.87 -2.06 9.80
N VAL A 94 -15.13 -2.00 10.91
CA VAL A 94 -14.40 -3.17 11.44
C VAL A 94 -15.37 -4.35 11.68
N TYR A 95 -16.52 -4.11 12.29
CA TYR A 95 -17.54 -5.14 12.47
C TYR A 95 -18.10 -5.65 11.13
N ASN A 96 -18.31 -4.76 10.15
CA ASN A 96 -18.77 -5.14 8.82
C ASN A 96 -17.74 -6.01 8.08
N PHE A 97 -16.45 -5.70 8.16
CA PHE A 97 -15.37 -6.53 7.62
C PHE A 97 -15.34 -7.92 8.25
N GLN A 98 -15.46 -7.98 9.58
CA GLN A 98 -15.49 -9.24 10.33
C GLN A 98 -16.72 -10.09 9.99
N ALA A 99 -17.86 -9.44 9.72
CA ALA A 99 -19.09 -10.10 9.30
C ALA A 99 -19.10 -10.52 7.81
N GLY A 100 -18.10 -10.10 7.03
CA GLY A 100 -18.02 -10.44 5.61
C GLY A 100 -18.89 -9.58 4.69
N GLY A 101 -19.36 -8.41 5.16
CA GLY A 101 -20.34 -7.56 4.47
C GLY A 101 -19.78 -6.54 3.49
N ALA A 102 -18.46 -6.27 3.50
CA ALA A 102 -17.84 -5.23 2.70
C ALA A 102 -17.44 -5.72 1.29
N ALA A 103 -17.17 -4.78 0.39
CA ALA A 103 -16.70 -5.07 -0.96
C ALA A 103 -15.39 -5.87 -0.95
N ILE A 104 -14.46 -5.50 -0.07
CA ILE A 104 -13.17 -6.19 0.06
C ILE A 104 -13.32 -7.67 0.44
N ASN A 105 -14.30 -8.02 1.28
CA ASN A 105 -14.59 -9.43 1.61
C ASN A 105 -14.96 -10.23 0.36
N GLN A 106 -15.81 -9.67 -0.52
CA GLN A 106 -16.25 -10.34 -1.75
C GLN A 106 -15.10 -10.48 -2.74
N ILE A 107 -14.29 -9.42 -2.90
CA ILE A 107 -13.14 -9.42 -3.81
C ILE A 107 -12.08 -10.42 -3.31
N SER A 108 -11.73 -10.39 -2.03
CA SER A 108 -10.76 -11.32 -1.42
C SER A 108 -11.19 -12.77 -1.61
N LYS A 109 -12.47 -13.07 -1.32
CA LYS A 109 -13.05 -14.42 -1.54
C LYS A 109 -12.98 -14.84 -3.00
N THR A 110 -13.27 -13.93 -3.95
CA THR A 110 -13.26 -14.21 -5.39
C THR A 110 -11.87 -14.64 -5.86
N PHE A 111 -10.81 -14.02 -5.34
CA PHE A 111 -9.43 -14.33 -5.72
C PHE A 111 -8.71 -15.27 -4.75
N GLY A 112 -9.42 -15.87 -3.78
CA GLY A 112 -8.85 -16.83 -2.84
C GLY A 112 -7.85 -16.22 -1.86
N ALA A 113 -7.99 -14.93 -1.57
CA ALA A 113 -7.13 -14.25 -0.60
C ALA A 113 -7.64 -14.46 0.83
N LYS A 114 -6.73 -14.82 1.74
CA LYS A 114 -6.99 -14.75 3.18
C LYS A 114 -7.12 -13.29 3.58
N MET A 115 -8.19 -12.94 4.28
CA MET A 115 -8.44 -11.58 4.74
C MET A 115 -8.47 -11.50 6.25
N ASP A 116 -7.70 -10.56 6.81
CA ASP A 116 -7.66 -10.24 8.23
C ASP A 116 -7.94 -8.75 8.46
N VAL A 117 -8.45 -8.39 9.65
CA VAL A 117 -8.71 -7.00 10.05
C VAL A 117 -8.00 -6.72 11.37
N VAL A 118 -7.19 -5.67 11.39
CA VAL A 118 -6.39 -5.25 12.55
C VAL A 118 -6.84 -3.87 13.00
N ALA A 119 -7.55 -3.80 14.11
CA ALA A 119 -7.95 -2.55 14.75
C ALA A 119 -6.84 -2.03 15.67
N LEU A 120 -6.40 -0.77 15.47
CA LEU A 120 -5.33 -0.13 16.21
C LEU A 120 -5.91 0.90 17.20
N GLU A 121 -6.28 0.45 18.40
CA GLU A 121 -6.72 1.28 19.53
C GLU A 121 -7.80 2.31 19.14
N LEU A 122 -8.92 1.86 18.58
CA LEU A 122 -9.95 2.74 18.01
C LEU A 122 -10.58 3.69 19.04
N ASP A 123 -10.60 3.34 20.31
CA ASP A 123 -11.06 4.14 21.46
C ASP A 123 -10.04 5.20 21.92
N ARG A 124 -8.81 5.16 21.37
CA ARG A 124 -7.77 6.15 21.62
C ARG A 124 -7.27 6.72 20.27
N PRO A 125 -7.99 7.68 19.65
CA PRO A 125 -7.57 8.34 18.43
C PRO A 125 -6.14 8.92 18.57
N THR A 126 -5.44 9.13 17.43
CA THR A 126 -4.21 9.92 17.46
C THR A 126 -4.50 11.34 17.96
N GLN A 127 -3.46 12.08 18.37
CA GLN A 127 -3.63 13.51 18.67
C GLN A 127 -3.95 14.28 17.36
N ASP A 128 -4.59 15.44 17.53
CA ASP A 128 -4.73 16.39 16.43
C ASP A 128 -3.36 17.00 16.10
N PHE A 129 -2.84 16.69 14.92
CA PHE A 129 -1.52 17.15 14.49
C PHE A 129 -1.44 18.69 14.30
N THR A 130 -2.56 19.40 14.32
CA THR A 130 -2.55 20.87 14.38
C THR A 130 -2.25 21.40 15.77
N GLN A 131 -2.30 20.55 16.81
CA GLN A 131 -2.04 20.91 18.21
C GLN A 131 -0.72 20.31 18.75
N GLY A 132 -0.29 19.18 18.23
CA GLY A 132 0.93 18.47 18.61
C GLY A 132 1.17 17.26 17.73
N PRO A 133 2.25 16.48 17.91
CA PRO A 133 2.48 15.26 17.14
C PRO A 133 1.30 14.27 17.26
N ALA A 134 0.87 13.69 16.14
CA ALA A 134 -0.24 12.73 16.09
C ALA A 134 0.01 11.50 16.97
N MET A 135 1.24 11.05 17.05
CA MET A 135 1.68 9.86 17.81
C MET A 135 2.94 10.17 18.62
N THR A 136 3.10 9.46 19.74
CA THR A 136 4.40 9.36 20.41
C THR A 136 5.31 8.41 19.65
N GLU A 137 6.61 8.38 19.94
CA GLU A 137 7.54 7.39 19.36
C GLU A 137 7.09 5.95 19.72
N ALA A 138 6.57 5.75 20.92
CA ALA A 138 6.04 4.45 21.34
C ALA A 138 4.78 4.03 20.54
N ASP A 139 3.88 4.98 20.24
CA ASP A 139 2.72 4.72 19.37
C ASP A 139 3.16 4.36 17.94
N LEU A 140 4.12 5.12 17.38
CA LEU A 140 4.68 4.83 16.05
C LEU A 140 5.30 3.43 16.01
N LEU A 141 6.17 3.11 16.97
CA LEU A 141 6.81 1.81 17.04
C LEU A 141 5.79 0.68 17.17
N SER A 142 4.81 0.83 18.04
CA SER A 142 3.73 -0.15 18.23
C SER A 142 2.94 -0.38 16.93
N ALA A 143 2.62 0.67 16.21
CA ALA A 143 1.91 0.58 14.93
C ALA A 143 2.77 -0.08 13.85
N LEU A 144 4.04 0.31 13.69
CA LEU A 144 4.99 -0.34 12.78
C LEU A 144 5.13 -1.84 13.08
N GLN A 145 5.28 -2.21 14.37
CA GLN A 145 5.36 -3.60 14.81
C GLN A 145 4.08 -4.39 14.52
N THR A 146 2.92 -3.76 14.73
CA THR A 146 1.62 -4.38 14.44
C THR A 146 1.51 -4.71 12.95
N GLY A 147 1.88 -3.77 12.08
CA GLY A 147 1.94 -4.01 10.65
C GLY A 147 2.94 -5.09 10.28
N TRP A 148 4.14 -5.05 10.86
CA TRP A 148 5.20 -6.03 10.63
C TRP A 148 4.75 -7.47 10.94
N ARG A 149 4.11 -7.67 12.09
CA ARG A 149 3.62 -8.97 12.54
C ARG A 149 2.40 -9.46 11.79
N ALA A 150 1.65 -8.57 11.16
CA ALA A 150 0.44 -8.92 10.41
C ALA A 150 0.74 -9.64 9.08
N VAL A 151 1.94 -9.50 8.55
CA VAL A 151 2.34 -10.18 7.30
C VAL A 151 2.70 -11.63 7.58
N ASP A 152 1.96 -12.55 6.98
CA ASP A 152 2.27 -13.98 7.02
C ASP A 152 3.51 -14.24 6.14
N PRO A 153 4.63 -14.76 6.71
CA PRO A 153 5.81 -15.07 5.91
C PRO A 153 5.60 -16.19 4.88
N GLN A 154 4.48 -16.91 4.95
CA GLN A 154 4.09 -17.92 3.97
C GLN A 154 3.12 -17.39 2.90
N ALA A 155 2.68 -16.13 3.01
CA ALA A 155 1.91 -15.49 1.95
C ALA A 155 2.78 -15.34 0.69
N ASP A 156 2.18 -15.55 -0.46
CA ASP A 156 2.85 -15.40 -1.76
C ASP A 156 2.54 -14.03 -2.42
N LEU A 157 1.60 -13.29 -1.87
CA LEU A 157 1.24 -11.93 -2.28
C LEU A 157 0.59 -11.20 -1.12
N PHE A 158 0.89 -9.92 -0.94
CA PHE A 158 0.32 -9.10 0.12
C PHE A 158 -0.40 -7.86 -0.43
N VAL A 159 -1.54 -7.53 0.17
CA VAL A 159 -2.30 -6.29 -0.06
C VAL A 159 -2.64 -5.68 1.29
N ALA A 160 -2.23 -4.45 1.52
CA ALA A 160 -2.70 -3.66 2.65
C ALA A 160 -3.94 -2.85 2.24
N GLY A 161 -4.98 -2.93 3.06
CA GLY A 161 -6.11 -2.01 3.04
C GLY A 161 -6.11 -1.13 4.29
N GLU A 162 -6.96 -0.13 4.29
CA GLU A 162 -7.08 0.81 5.40
C GLU A 162 -8.54 1.12 5.72
N MET A 163 -8.80 1.52 6.95
CA MET A 163 -10.05 2.12 7.41
C MET A 163 -9.78 3.15 8.48
N GLY A 164 -10.21 4.39 8.24
CA GLY A 164 -10.04 5.46 9.23
C GLY A 164 -10.79 6.71 8.81
N ILE A 165 -11.82 7.08 9.58
CA ILE A 165 -12.58 8.30 9.26
C ILE A 165 -11.67 9.52 9.35
N GLY A 166 -11.56 10.26 8.24
CA GLY A 166 -10.72 11.45 8.13
C GLY A 166 -9.27 11.20 7.72
N ASN A 167 -8.83 9.95 7.54
CA ASN A 167 -7.44 9.55 7.28
C ASN A 167 -6.84 10.09 5.97
N THR A 168 -7.66 10.49 4.99
CA THR A 168 -7.17 11.18 3.79
C THR A 168 -6.49 12.52 4.10
N THR A 169 -6.79 13.13 5.27
CA THR A 169 -6.15 14.37 5.70
C THR A 169 -4.73 14.15 6.20
N PRO A 170 -4.44 13.23 7.14
CA PRO A 170 -3.08 12.79 7.47
C PRO A 170 -2.30 12.30 6.26
N ALA A 171 -2.90 11.49 5.38
CA ALA A 171 -2.23 11.04 4.17
C ALA A 171 -1.79 12.20 3.26
N ALA A 172 -2.66 13.21 3.06
CA ALA A 172 -2.31 14.41 2.30
C ALA A 172 -1.22 15.23 2.99
N ALA A 173 -1.23 15.32 4.33
CA ALA A 173 -0.18 16.00 5.09
C ALA A 173 1.18 15.32 4.93
N ILE A 174 1.25 13.98 5.00
CA ILE A 174 2.47 13.21 4.74
C ILE A 174 3.00 13.48 3.34
N VAL A 175 2.13 13.40 2.32
CA VAL A 175 2.52 13.58 0.93
C VAL A 175 3.01 15.01 0.68
N ALA A 176 2.31 16.02 1.19
CA ALA A 176 2.73 17.42 1.09
C ALA A 176 4.05 17.69 1.79
N ALA A 177 4.28 17.10 2.97
CA ALA A 177 5.54 17.21 3.72
C ALA A 177 6.73 16.66 2.93
N LEU A 178 6.57 15.45 2.34
CA LEU A 178 7.68 14.72 1.72
C LEU A 178 7.93 15.11 0.26
N LEU A 179 6.90 15.55 -0.47
CA LEU A 179 7.02 15.90 -1.90
C LEU A 179 6.96 17.38 -2.18
N GLY A 180 6.57 18.21 -1.20
CA GLY A 180 6.37 19.66 -1.40
C GLY A 180 5.17 19.95 -2.32
N GLY A 181 5.19 21.11 -2.97
CA GLY A 181 4.08 21.61 -3.76
C GLY A 181 3.06 22.37 -2.92
N THR A 182 1.89 22.65 -3.49
CA THR A 182 0.80 23.28 -2.75
C THR A 182 -0.02 22.22 -2.02
N VAL A 183 -0.62 22.53 -0.88
CA VAL A 183 -1.51 21.60 -0.16
C VAL A 183 -2.68 21.17 -1.03
N GLN A 184 -3.19 22.07 -1.87
CA GLN A 184 -4.29 21.83 -2.81
C GLN A 184 -3.96 20.74 -3.85
N ASP A 185 -2.68 20.52 -4.12
CA ASP A 185 -2.22 19.46 -5.02
C ASP A 185 -2.47 18.05 -4.44
N TRP A 186 -2.52 17.93 -3.11
CA TRP A 186 -2.55 16.67 -2.40
C TRP A 186 -3.84 16.39 -1.62
N VAL A 187 -4.62 17.44 -1.34
CA VAL A 187 -5.89 17.29 -0.62
C VAL A 187 -7.02 17.01 -1.59
N GLY A 188 -7.77 15.93 -1.34
CA GLY A 188 -8.94 15.55 -2.11
C GLY A 188 -10.21 15.51 -1.27
N ARG A 189 -11.35 15.19 -1.92
CA ARG A 189 -12.68 15.14 -1.27
C ARG A 189 -12.87 13.94 -0.35
N GLY A 190 -11.97 12.93 -0.44
CA GLY A 190 -12.10 11.70 0.32
C GLY A 190 -13.48 11.05 0.13
N THR A 191 -14.19 10.81 1.23
CA THR A 191 -15.53 10.19 1.23
C THR A 191 -16.66 11.10 0.70
N GLY A 192 -16.34 12.33 0.26
CA GLY A 192 -17.31 13.19 -0.42
C GLY A 192 -17.65 14.48 0.31
N VAL A 193 -16.68 15.13 0.96
CA VAL A 193 -16.87 16.48 1.51
C VAL A 193 -17.18 17.48 0.40
N ASP A 194 -17.97 18.50 0.71
CA ASP A 194 -18.27 19.64 -0.16
C ASP A 194 -17.07 20.61 -0.30
N ASP A 195 -17.26 21.73 -0.98
CA ASP A 195 -16.21 22.73 -1.21
C ASP A 195 -15.72 23.37 0.11
N ALA A 196 -16.63 23.59 1.05
CA ALA A 196 -16.27 24.12 2.37
C ALA A 196 -15.44 23.09 3.17
N GLY A 197 -15.82 21.82 3.14
CA GLY A 197 -15.05 20.72 3.73
C GLY A 197 -13.69 20.55 3.07
N LEU A 198 -13.59 20.69 1.75
CA LEU A 198 -12.32 20.63 1.03
C LEU A 198 -11.39 21.79 1.44
N ALA A 199 -11.89 23.02 1.51
CA ALA A 199 -11.14 24.18 1.98
C ALA A 199 -10.67 23.99 3.44
N LYS A 200 -11.55 23.43 4.29
CA LYS A 200 -11.22 23.11 5.69
C LYS A 200 -10.08 22.08 5.77
N LYS A 201 -10.12 21.02 4.97
CA LYS A 201 -9.02 20.03 4.91
C LYS A 201 -7.70 20.68 4.52
N CYS A 202 -7.71 21.58 3.50
CA CYS A 202 -6.50 22.32 3.11
C CYS A 202 -5.96 23.14 4.27
N SER A 203 -6.79 23.93 4.93
CA SER A 203 -6.36 24.76 6.08
C SER A 203 -5.80 23.93 7.24
N VAL A 204 -6.38 22.76 7.50
CA VAL A 204 -5.89 21.83 8.55
C VAL A 204 -4.53 21.26 8.19
N VAL A 205 -4.32 20.85 6.93
CA VAL A 205 -2.99 20.37 6.47
C VAL A 205 -1.97 21.48 6.51
N GLU A 206 -2.28 22.70 6.04
CA GLU A 206 -1.39 23.86 6.09
C GLU A 206 -0.98 24.19 7.52
N ALA A 207 -1.93 24.17 8.47
CA ALA A 207 -1.65 24.41 9.88
C ALA A 207 -0.71 23.35 10.49
N GLY A 208 -0.92 22.08 10.16
CA GLY A 208 -0.06 20.97 10.59
C GLY A 208 1.37 21.12 10.05
N LEU A 209 1.52 21.38 8.75
CA LEU A 209 2.83 21.57 8.12
C LEU A 209 3.58 22.78 8.71
N ALA A 210 2.89 23.90 8.90
CA ALA A 210 3.48 25.10 9.47
C ALA A 210 3.93 24.89 10.93
N ARG A 211 3.11 24.15 11.72
CA ARG A 211 3.43 23.87 13.12
C ARG A 211 4.67 23.00 13.28
N HIS A 212 4.91 22.08 12.36
CA HIS A 212 5.91 21.03 12.45
C HIS A 212 7.01 21.18 11.38
N ALA A 213 7.30 22.40 10.94
CA ALA A 213 8.22 22.67 9.84
C ALA A 213 9.64 22.11 10.06
N GLU A 214 10.07 21.95 11.32
CA GLU A 214 11.41 21.47 11.68
C GLU A 214 11.63 19.95 11.50
N ILE A 215 10.54 19.16 11.31
CA ILE A 215 10.68 17.68 11.20
C ILE A 215 10.45 17.16 9.78
N LEU A 216 10.17 18.04 8.81
CA LEU A 216 9.71 17.62 7.47
C LEU A 216 10.81 16.92 6.64
N ASP A 217 12.07 17.04 7.02
CA ASP A 217 13.21 16.39 6.36
C ASP A 217 13.40 14.92 6.81
N ASP A 218 12.71 14.47 7.86
CA ASP A 218 12.80 13.09 8.35
C ASP A 218 11.49 12.31 8.12
N PRO A 219 11.46 11.33 7.20
CA PRO A 219 10.23 10.63 6.83
C PRO A 219 9.52 9.92 7.99
N LEU A 220 10.25 9.34 8.95
CA LEU A 220 9.61 8.70 10.11
C LEU A 220 9.07 9.72 11.11
N SER A 221 9.74 10.85 11.27
CA SER A 221 9.20 11.97 12.07
C SER A 221 7.95 12.56 11.42
N VAL A 222 7.91 12.67 10.08
CA VAL A 222 6.71 13.05 9.33
C VAL A 222 5.57 12.06 9.60
N LEU A 223 5.82 10.76 9.49
CA LEU A 223 4.83 9.71 9.77
C LEU A 223 4.33 9.77 11.23
N GLN A 224 5.23 9.95 12.19
CA GLN A 224 4.88 10.07 13.62
C GLN A 224 4.01 11.29 13.89
N THR A 225 4.38 12.43 13.30
CA THR A 225 3.82 13.74 13.64
C THR A 225 2.53 14.04 12.89
N LEU A 226 2.46 13.71 11.61
CA LEU A 226 1.34 14.03 10.72
C LEU A 226 0.46 12.83 10.35
N GLY A 227 0.92 11.61 10.65
CA GLY A 227 0.29 10.38 10.19
C GLY A 227 -0.83 9.84 11.09
N GLY A 228 -0.96 8.52 11.04
CA GLY A 228 -1.95 7.75 11.80
C GLY A 228 -1.45 6.33 12.06
N ARG A 229 -2.06 5.65 13.05
CA ARG A 229 -1.63 4.30 13.44
C ARG A 229 -1.77 3.31 12.29
N GLU A 230 -2.87 3.33 11.54
CA GLU A 230 -3.08 2.44 10.40
C GLU A 230 -2.12 2.75 9.26
N ILE A 231 -1.78 4.02 9.01
CA ILE A 231 -0.80 4.42 7.99
C ILE A 231 0.60 3.91 8.38
N ALA A 232 0.96 4.03 9.66
CA ALA A 232 2.22 3.49 10.18
C ALA A 232 2.24 1.95 10.14
N ALA A 233 1.12 1.28 10.45
CA ALA A 233 1.02 -0.18 10.35
C ALA A 233 1.18 -0.65 8.88
N ILE A 234 0.59 0.06 7.92
CA ILE A 234 0.77 -0.23 6.49
C ILE A 234 2.25 -0.09 6.09
N ALA A 235 2.93 0.96 6.54
CA ALA A 235 4.36 1.12 6.29
C ALA A 235 5.17 -0.05 6.88
N GLY A 236 4.86 -0.45 8.12
CA GLY A 236 5.46 -1.62 8.78
C GLY A 236 5.20 -2.92 8.01
N ALA A 237 3.98 -3.12 7.51
CA ALA A 237 3.61 -4.30 6.74
C ALA A 237 4.32 -4.36 5.38
N ILE A 238 4.41 -3.25 4.64
CA ILE A 238 5.16 -3.19 3.36
C ILE A 238 6.64 -3.52 3.60
N ALA A 239 7.24 -2.99 4.68
CA ALA A 239 8.62 -3.30 5.04
C ALA A 239 8.81 -4.79 5.43
N ALA A 240 7.85 -5.37 6.17
CA ALA A 240 7.88 -6.80 6.52
C ALA A 240 7.73 -7.70 5.28
N ALA A 241 6.82 -7.35 4.35
CA ALA A 241 6.68 -8.07 3.09
C ALA A 241 8.02 -8.08 2.31
N ARG A 242 8.74 -6.93 2.28
CA ARG A 242 10.10 -6.88 1.71
C ARG A 242 11.06 -7.82 2.42
N ALA A 243 11.02 -7.84 3.77
CA ALA A 243 11.87 -8.69 4.59
C ALA A 243 11.63 -10.19 4.34
N HIS A 244 10.41 -10.57 3.99
CA HIS A 244 10.02 -11.95 3.69
C HIS A 244 10.10 -12.32 2.20
N GLY A 245 10.43 -11.38 1.31
CA GLY A 245 10.41 -11.60 -0.13
C GLY A 245 8.98 -11.74 -0.71
N VAL A 246 7.98 -11.20 -0.02
CA VAL A 246 6.57 -11.24 -0.45
C VAL A 246 6.28 -10.03 -1.33
N PRO A 247 5.84 -10.23 -2.59
CA PRO A 247 5.40 -9.14 -3.45
C PRO A 247 4.17 -8.42 -2.90
N VAL A 248 4.05 -7.12 -3.17
CA VAL A 248 2.96 -6.28 -2.66
C VAL A 248 2.20 -5.59 -3.79
N LEU A 249 0.87 -5.59 -3.73
CA LEU A 249 0.02 -4.71 -4.52
C LEU A 249 -0.46 -3.55 -3.64
N LEU A 250 -0.04 -2.34 -4.00
CA LEU A 250 -0.48 -1.11 -3.31
C LEU A 250 -1.92 -0.79 -3.72
N ASP A 251 -2.74 -0.46 -2.74
CA ASP A 251 -4.12 0.01 -2.98
C ASP A 251 -4.14 1.50 -3.37
N GLY A 252 -4.96 2.30 -2.71
CA GLY A 252 -5.24 3.69 -3.06
C GLY A 252 -4.26 4.71 -2.47
N PHE A 253 -4.73 5.95 -2.39
CA PHE A 253 -3.93 7.12 -2.00
C PHE A 253 -3.30 6.98 -0.62
N ILE A 254 -4.05 6.47 0.38
CA ILE A 254 -3.57 6.37 1.76
C ILE A 254 -2.47 5.31 1.89
N CYS A 255 -2.66 4.13 1.27
CA CYS A 255 -1.63 3.09 1.23
C CYS A 255 -0.37 3.56 0.48
N SER A 256 -0.56 4.33 -0.60
CA SER A 256 0.54 4.93 -1.35
C SER A 256 1.26 6.04 -0.56
N ALA A 257 0.56 6.78 0.32
CA ALA A 257 1.18 7.73 1.24
C ALA A 257 2.05 7.02 2.31
N ALA A 258 1.60 5.87 2.83
CA ALA A 258 2.42 5.01 3.70
C ALA A 258 3.66 4.48 2.97
N ALA A 259 3.51 4.03 1.73
CA ALA A 259 4.61 3.58 0.88
C ALA A 259 5.61 4.71 0.57
N LEU A 260 5.12 5.95 0.37
CA LEU A 260 5.98 7.13 0.16
C LEU A 260 6.95 7.36 1.31
N VAL A 261 6.53 7.14 2.56
CA VAL A 261 7.43 7.27 3.72
C VAL A 261 8.63 6.33 3.57
N LEU A 262 8.42 5.09 3.18
CA LEU A 262 9.50 4.12 2.96
C LEU A 262 10.38 4.51 1.77
N HIS A 263 9.77 4.97 0.67
CA HIS A 263 10.50 5.45 -0.51
C HIS A 263 11.38 6.66 -0.21
N ALA A 264 10.89 7.58 0.63
CA ALA A 264 11.67 8.74 1.08
C ALA A 264 12.84 8.35 2.01
N MET A 265 12.75 7.21 2.72
CA MET A 265 13.87 6.66 3.49
C MET A 265 14.92 5.96 2.61
N HIS A 266 14.46 5.27 1.56
CA HIS A 266 15.33 4.55 0.63
C HIS A 266 14.65 4.36 -0.73
N SER A 267 15.28 4.82 -1.80
CA SER A 267 14.67 4.84 -3.16
C SER A 267 14.25 3.45 -3.67
N ALA A 268 14.97 2.38 -3.30
CA ALA A 268 14.63 0.99 -3.66
C ALA A 268 13.62 0.33 -2.72
N ALA A 269 13.05 1.06 -1.74
CA ALA A 269 12.15 0.49 -0.74
C ALA A 269 10.90 -0.17 -1.34
N LEU A 270 10.49 0.30 -2.52
CA LEU A 270 9.26 -0.14 -3.18
C LEU A 270 9.47 -1.06 -4.39
N ASP A 271 10.68 -1.61 -4.62
CA ASP A 271 10.94 -2.44 -5.80
C ASP A 271 10.10 -3.73 -5.82
N HIS A 272 9.73 -4.25 -4.64
CA HIS A 272 8.85 -5.41 -4.45
C HIS A 272 7.36 -5.06 -4.53
N THR A 273 7.00 -3.85 -4.93
CA THR A 273 5.61 -3.39 -4.98
C THR A 273 5.17 -3.04 -6.40
N GLN A 274 3.89 -3.26 -6.71
CA GLN A 274 3.21 -2.73 -7.89
C GLN A 274 1.99 -1.91 -7.43
N ALA A 275 1.61 -0.88 -8.19
CA ALA A 275 0.37 -0.15 -7.93
C ALA A 275 -0.82 -0.97 -8.47
N GLY A 276 -1.68 -1.47 -7.60
CA GLY A 276 -2.82 -2.29 -7.99
C GLY A 276 -3.83 -1.52 -8.83
N HIS A 277 -4.11 -0.26 -8.48
CA HIS A 277 -5.03 0.56 -9.25
C HIS A 277 -4.71 2.05 -9.15
N LYS A 278 -5.29 2.83 -10.06
CA LYS A 278 -5.41 4.27 -9.96
C LYS A 278 -6.75 4.61 -9.30
N SER A 279 -6.71 5.15 -8.08
CA SER A 279 -7.91 5.68 -7.44
C SER A 279 -8.38 6.95 -8.15
N ALA A 280 -9.70 7.18 -8.15
CA ALA A 280 -10.29 8.45 -8.60
C ALA A 280 -10.08 9.61 -7.60
N GLU A 281 -9.43 9.39 -6.46
CA GLU A 281 -8.90 10.47 -5.62
C GLU A 281 -7.80 11.23 -6.37
N GLY A 282 -8.01 12.53 -6.62
CA GLY A 282 -7.25 13.29 -7.61
C GLY A 282 -5.73 13.32 -7.39
N ALA A 283 -5.29 13.32 -6.13
CA ALA A 283 -3.87 13.32 -5.76
C ALA A 283 -3.16 11.98 -6.04
N HIS A 284 -3.89 10.86 -6.15
CA HIS A 284 -3.29 9.53 -6.25
C HIS A 284 -2.49 9.33 -7.55
N ALA A 285 -3.01 9.78 -8.69
CA ALA A 285 -2.30 9.67 -9.97
C ALA A 285 -0.94 10.36 -9.91
N ARG A 286 -0.91 11.60 -9.38
CA ARG A 286 0.32 12.39 -9.19
C ARG A 286 1.28 11.72 -8.21
N LEU A 287 0.77 11.14 -7.12
CA LEU A 287 1.60 10.40 -6.16
C LEU A 287 2.23 9.18 -6.81
N LEU A 288 1.50 8.40 -7.61
CA LEU A 288 2.04 7.25 -8.33
C LEU A 288 3.15 7.65 -9.33
N GLU A 289 2.99 8.77 -10.04
CA GLU A 289 4.04 9.33 -10.91
C GLU A 289 5.33 9.64 -10.11
N ARG A 290 5.19 10.24 -8.92
CA ARG A 290 6.33 10.56 -8.04
C ARG A 290 7.00 9.30 -7.47
N LEU A 291 6.26 8.21 -7.29
CA LEU A 291 6.77 6.89 -6.88
C LEU A 291 7.31 6.07 -8.06
N GLY A 292 7.18 6.54 -9.30
CA GLY A 292 7.57 5.79 -10.49
C GLY A 292 6.73 4.53 -10.71
N LYS A 293 5.43 4.53 -10.30
CA LYS A 293 4.54 3.38 -10.37
C LYS A 293 3.43 3.57 -11.41
N THR A 294 3.33 2.61 -12.33
CA THR A 294 2.20 2.52 -13.28
C THR A 294 1.10 1.65 -12.66
N PRO A 295 -0.14 2.14 -12.56
CA PRO A 295 -1.23 1.36 -11.99
C PRO A 295 -1.72 0.26 -12.93
N LEU A 296 -1.97 -0.94 -12.41
CA LEU A 296 -2.49 -2.08 -13.18
C LEU A 296 -3.94 -1.87 -13.63
N LEU A 297 -4.75 -1.19 -12.81
CA LEU A 297 -6.17 -0.95 -13.08
C LEU A 297 -6.50 0.55 -13.02
N SER A 298 -7.45 0.97 -13.86
CA SER A 298 -8.01 2.32 -13.85
C SER A 298 -9.53 2.27 -14.06
N LEU A 299 -10.28 1.88 -13.00
CA LEU A 299 -11.72 1.62 -13.05
C LEU A 299 -12.55 2.70 -12.32
N GLY A 300 -11.95 3.81 -11.91
CA GLY A 300 -12.63 4.89 -11.21
C GLY A 300 -12.98 4.56 -9.75
N LEU A 301 -12.33 3.55 -9.14
CA LEU A 301 -12.54 3.20 -7.73
C LEU A 301 -12.03 4.33 -6.81
N ARG A 302 -12.75 4.59 -5.71
CA ARG A 302 -12.38 5.54 -4.67
C ARG A 302 -12.84 5.11 -3.26
N LEU A 303 -13.06 3.82 -3.07
CA LEU A 303 -13.57 3.29 -1.81
C LEU A 303 -12.47 3.19 -0.75
N GLY A 304 -11.24 2.80 -1.14
CA GLY A 304 -10.20 2.37 -0.22
C GLY A 304 -10.39 0.91 0.20
N GLU A 305 -10.12 0.61 1.46
CA GLU A 305 -10.32 -0.71 2.09
C GLU A 305 -9.47 -1.84 1.47
N GLY A 306 -8.46 -1.52 0.65
CA GLY A 306 -7.70 -2.52 -0.11
C GLY A 306 -8.40 -3.03 -1.36
N SER A 307 -9.57 -2.47 -1.72
CA SER A 307 -10.45 -3.01 -2.76
C SER A 307 -9.83 -3.00 -4.15
N GLY A 308 -9.11 -1.95 -4.52
CA GLY A 308 -8.45 -1.85 -5.82
C GLY A 308 -7.21 -2.73 -5.90
N GLY A 309 -6.41 -2.78 -4.83
CA GLY A 309 -5.26 -3.68 -4.71
C GLY A 309 -5.65 -5.15 -4.78
N ALA A 310 -6.70 -5.54 -4.05
CA ALA A 310 -7.22 -6.90 -4.08
C ALA A 310 -7.83 -7.28 -5.45
N LEU A 311 -8.47 -6.34 -6.15
CA LEU A 311 -8.98 -6.60 -7.50
C LEU A 311 -7.83 -6.88 -8.49
N ALA A 312 -6.70 -6.22 -8.32
CA ALA A 312 -5.50 -6.42 -9.15
C ALA A 312 -4.84 -7.80 -8.95
N ILE A 313 -5.16 -8.54 -7.87
CA ILE A 313 -4.74 -9.94 -7.68
C ILE A 313 -5.11 -10.78 -8.91
N GLY A 314 -6.30 -10.56 -9.48
CA GLY A 314 -6.76 -11.29 -10.66
C GLY A 314 -5.89 -11.05 -11.89
N VAL A 315 -5.41 -9.81 -12.10
CA VAL A 315 -4.50 -9.46 -13.20
C VAL A 315 -3.15 -10.15 -13.00
N LEU A 316 -2.59 -10.07 -11.79
CA LEU A 316 -1.31 -10.70 -11.47
C LEU A 316 -1.38 -12.23 -11.57
N LYS A 317 -2.48 -12.86 -11.09
CA LYS A 317 -2.72 -14.30 -11.29
C LYS A 317 -2.75 -14.67 -12.77
N GLY A 318 -3.41 -13.85 -13.61
CA GLY A 318 -3.42 -14.06 -15.06
C GLY A 318 -2.02 -13.99 -15.68
N ALA A 319 -1.23 -12.99 -15.30
CA ALA A 319 0.15 -12.83 -15.78
C ALA A 319 1.03 -14.05 -15.39
N VAL A 320 0.99 -14.43 -14.11
CA VAL A 320 1.74 -15.58 -13.57
C VAL A 320 1.29 -16.90 -14.20
N ALA A 321 -0.03 -17.10 -14.42
CA ALA A 321 -0.56 -18.29 -15.07
C ALA A 321 -0.08 -18.41 -16.52
N CYS A 322 0.02 -17.29 -17.26
CA CYS A 322 0.60 -17.28 -18.60
C CYS A 322 2.07 -17.71 -18.59
N LEU A 323 2.90 -17.10 -17.74
CA LEU A 323 4.33 -17.42 -17.65
C LEU A 323 4.58 -18.88 -17.29
N SER A 324 3.86 -19.39 -16.28
CA SER A 324 4.11 -20.71 -15.70
C SER A 324 3.35 -21.83 -16.40
N GLY A 325 2.20 -21.54 -17.00
CA GLY A 325 1.29 -22.54 -17.56
C GLY A 325 1.28 -22.66 -19.09
N MET A 326 1.71 -21.62 -19.82
CA MET A 326 1.83 -21.73 -21.28
C MET A 326 2.95 -22.70 -21.66
N ALA A 327 2.76 -23.45 -22.74
CA ALA A 327 3.81 -24.24 -23.35
C ALA A 327 4.80 -23.38 -24.11
N THR A 328 6.07 -23.77 -24.13
CA THR A 328 7.06 -23.25 -25.07
C THR A 328 6.81 -23.79 -26.47
N PHE A 329 7.38 -23.16 -27.51
CA PHE A 329 7.31 -23.67 -28.89
C PHE A 329 7.79 -25.13 -28.99
N ALA A 330 8.89 -25.45 -28.29
CA ALA A 330 9.44 -26.81 -28.24
C ALA A 330 8.50 -27.79 -27.54
N GLU A 331 7.92 -27.41 -26.39
CA GLU A 331 6.98 -28.26 -25.64
C GLU A 331 5.68 -28.54 -26.44
N ALA A 332 5.21 -27.56 -27.20
CA ALA A 332 4.00 -27.65 -28.01
C ALA A 332 4.22 -28.28 -29.39
N GLY A 333 5.46 -28.49 -29.83
CA GLY A 333 5.77 -28.94 -31.18
C GLY A 333 5.35 -27.93 -32.27
N VAL A 334 5.25 -26.65 -31.92
CA VAL A 334 4.91 -25.57 -32.85
C VAL A 334 6.21 -25.00 -33.43
N SER A 335 6.23 -24.76 -34.75
CA SER A 335 7.38 -24.15 -35.40
C SER A 335 7.59 -22.73 -34.88
N ASP A 336 8.82 -22.43 -34.49
CA ASP A 336 9.30 -21.09 -34.15
C ASP A 336 9.78 -20.40 -35.43
N ALA A 337 9.73 -19.10 -35.53
CA ALA A 337 10.02 -18.33 -36.72
C ALA A 337 11.54 -18.11 -36.93
#